data_acebf661bdf5ea8be90dcfbf2674f528
#
_entry.id   acebf661bdf5ea8be90dcfbf2674f528
#
_cell.length_a   1.000
_cell.length_b   1.000
_cell.length_c   1.000
_cell.angle_alpha   90.00
_cell.angle_beta   90.00
_cell.angle_gamma   90.00
#
_symmetry.space_group_name_H-M   'P 1'
#
loop_
_entity.id
_entity.type
_entity.pdbx_description
1 polymer ?
#
loop_
_entity_poly.entity_id
_entity_poly.type
_entity_poly.pdbx_seq_one_letter_code
_entity_poly.pdbx_strand_id
1 'polypeptide(L)'
;SIGFEVVAFVPTLSALADLQARFKNFADIRAVWVPCFRQRDLAGAARWCRRNRVPLIFDPLISAFDKRVNERQKYSAESWRGRRLLAWEQKLFALADHVIADTQCHKSYFSECLAFPLEQISVIPVSAEEGLFFPQELPINPLPEALFFGTFIGLQGAEFIAQAIRYYSGPAFQLTFLGQGPDRAKCEYICREYKNDQVSVVFEDWLPFQELPKRICRADICLGVFGTGAKAGRVIPNKVYQGLACGKTVLTMSGEAYPVQVQENNVGITWVEPGSPEAIAAALSNLFAPANLAQTRSQIVPHQTYTQYFSNESIRLTLSTLLNGAA
;
A
#
# COMPACT_ATOMS: atom_id res chain seq x y z
N SER A 1 -10.88 -9.90 17.89
CA SER A 1 -11.26 -8.76 18.74
C SER A 1 -10.15 -8.49 19.75
N ILE A 2 -9.84 -7.22 20.00
CA ILE A 2 -8.88 -6.76 21.03
C ILE A 2 -9.62 -6.15 22.25
N GLY A 3 -10.93 -6.41 22.38
CA GLY A 3 -11.73 -5.97 23.52
C GLY A 3 -12.24 -4.52 23.46
N PHE A 4 -12.10 -3.84 22.31
CA PHE A 4 -12.62 -2.50 22.10
C PHE A 4 -13.78 -2.49 21.11
N GLU A 5 -14.75 -1.64 21.37
CA GLU A 5 -15.83 -1.32 20.43
C GLU A 5 -15.50 -0.04 19.66
N VAL A 6 -15.78 -0.03 18.37
CA VAL A 6 -15.57 1.13 17.52
C VAL A 6 -16.87 1.89 17.33
N VAL A 7 -16.89 3.14 17.79
CA VAL A 7 -18.01 4.07 17.57
C VAL A 7 -17.62 5.07 16.49
N ALA A 8 -18.25 4.98 15.32
CA ALA A 8 -17.97 5.88 14.21
C ALA A 8 -18.67 7.25 14.40
N PHE A 9 -17.90 8.33 14.22
CA PHE A 9 -18.42 9.70 14.24
C PHE A 9 -17.87 10.50 13.07
N VAL A 10 -18.75 11.02 12.23
CA VAL A 10 -18.39 11.88 11.10
C VAL A 10 -18.99 13.27 11.34
N PRO A 11 -18.15 14.30 11.61
CA PRO A 11 -18.65 15.66 11.77
C PRO A 11 -19.13 16.24 10.43
N THR A 12 -20.23 17.00 10.45
CA THR A 12 -20.72 17.75 9.29
C THR A 12 -19.78 18.91 8.94
N LEU A 13 -19.23 19.57 9.99
CA LEU A 13 -18.25 20.63 9.87
C LEU A 13 -17.02 20.29 10.69
N SER A 14 -15.91 20.01 10.00
CA SER A 14 -14.63 19.64 10.66
C SER A 14 -14.17 20.66 11.71
N ALA A 15 -14.35 21.95 11.44
CA ALA A 15 -13.98 23.02 12.37
C ALA A 15 -14.78 23.00 13.70
N LEU A 16 -16.00 22.45 13.68
CA LEU A 16 -16.93 22.35 14.83
C LEU A 16 -17.11 20.91 15.32
N ALA A 17 -16.21 20.00 14.95
CA ALA A 17 -16.32 18.59 15.30
C ALA A 17 -16.44 18.37 16.83
N ASP A 18 -15.70 19.14 17.65
CA ASP A 18 -15.76 19.07 19.10
C ASP A 18 -17.11 19.52 19.67
N LEU A 19 -17.76 20.52 19.07
CA LEU A 19 -19.08 20.95 19.50
C LEU A 19 -20.13 19.92 19.10
N GLN A 20 -20.08 19.40 17.87
CA GLN A 20 -21.01 18.37 17.41
C GLN A 20 -20.89 17.08 18.22
N ALA A 21 -19.66 16.69 18.62
CA ALA A 21 -19.43 15.53 19.47
C ALA A 21 -20.04 15.65 20.86
N ARG A 22 -20.22 16.86 21.41
CA ARG A 22 -20.87 17.08 22.71
C ARG A 22 -22.35 16.68 22.73
N PHE A 23 -23.01 16.75 21.58
CA PHE A 23 -24.42 16.33 21.47
C PHE A 23 -24.57 14.80 21.32
N LYS A 24 -23.45 14.08 21.24
CA LYS A 24 -23.39 12.63 21.27
C LYS A 24 -22.95 12.19 22.67
N ASN A 25 -23.76 11.46 23.38
CA ASN A 25 -23.42 10.93 24.70
C ASN A 25 -22.39 9.79 24.56
N PHE A 26 -21.14 10.15 24.25
CA PHE A 26 -20.04 9.20 24.25
C PHE A 26 -19.65 8.89 25.69
N ALA A 27 -19.77 7.62 26.09
CA ALA A 27 -19.32 7.11 27.38
C ALA A 27 -18.13 6.17 27.18
N ASP A 28 -17.26 6.11 28.18
CA ASP A 28 -16.13 5.18 28.27
C ASP A 28 -15.19 5.17 27.05
N ILE A 29 -14.97 6.34 26.45
CA ILE A 29 -14.07 6.49 25.31
C ILE A 29 -12.62 6.33 25.77
N ARG A 30 -11.93 5.32 25.23
CA ARG A 30 -10.52 5.03 25.54
C ARG A 30 -9.55 5.83 24.68
N ALA A 31 -9.86 6.01 23.42
CA ALA A 31 -9.06 6.80 22.47
C ALA A 31 -9.94 7.37 21.38
N VAL A 32 -9.51 8.47 20.77
CA VAL A 32 -10.10 8.98 19.53
C VAL A 32 -9.12 8.71 18.38
N TRP A 33 -9.59 8.01 17.37
CA TRP A 33 -8.82 7.68 16.17
C TRP A 33 -9.28 8.55 15.00
N VAL A 34 -8.39 9.38 14.47
CA VAL A 34 -8.64 10.14 13.24
C VAL A 34 -7.98 9.41 12.08
N PRO A 35 -8.78 8.78 11.18
CA PRO A 35 -8.24 7.98 10.08
C PRO A 35 -7.70 8.83 8.95
N CYS A 36 -7.10 8.16 7.96
CA CYS A 36 -6.58 8.77 6.75
C CYS A 36 -7.63 9.59 6.00
N PHE A 37 -7.18 10.65 5.32
CA PHE A 37 -8.01 11.63 4.59
C PHE A 37 -8.93 12.51 5.45
N ARG A 38 -8.86 12.40 6.79
CA ARG A 38 -9.62 13.21 7.74
C ARG A 38 -8.77 14.25 8.48
N GLN A 39 -7.66 14.68 7.93
CA GLN A 39 -6.72 15.65 8.55
C GLN A 39 -7.40 16.94 9.01
N ARG A 40 -8.49 17.36 8.35
CA ARG A 40 -9.24 18.56 8.72
C ARG A 40 -9.97 18.42 10.06
N ASP A 41 -10.26 17.19 10.49
CA ASP A 41 -10.99 16.93 11.73
C ASP A 41 -10.07 16.95 12.95
N LEU A 42 -8.75 16.86 12.78
CA LEU A 42 -7.77 16.79 13.87
C LEU A 42 -7.91 17.94 14.88
N ALA A 43 -8.07 19.16 14.40
CA ALA A 43 -8.18 20.32 15.31
C ALA A 43 -9.42 20.24 16.21
N GLY A 44 -10.56 19.80 15.67
CA GLY A 44 -11.78 19.54 16.43
C GLY A 44 -11.61 18.36 17.39
N ALA A 45 -11.09 17.24 16.90
CA ALA A 45 -10.80 16.06 17.69
C ALA A 45 -9.87 16.39 18.88
N ALA A 46 -8.77 17.10 18.63
CA ALA A 46 -7.82 17.51 19.67
C ALA A 46 -8.45 18.39 20.78
N ARG A 47 -9.35 19.31 20.41
CA ARG A 47 -10.07 20.10 21.43
C ARG A 47 -10.99 19.24 22.28
N TRP A 48 -11.68 18.29 21.66
CA TRP A 48 -12.55 17.36 22.38
C TRP A 48 -11.72 16.43 23.29
N CYS A 49 -10.65 15.85 22.78
CA CYS A 49 -9.76 14.94 23.52
C CYS A 49 -9.16 15.61 24.76
N ARG A 50 -8.62 16.83 24.63
CA ARG A 50 -8.07 17.59 25.76
C ARG A 50 -9.09 17.87 26.86
N ARG A 51 -10.35 18.18 26.48
CA ARG A 51 -11.43 18.44 27.48
C ARG A 51 -11.84 17.19 28.21
N ASN A 52 -11.81 16.05 27.53
CA ASN A 52 -12.27 14.77 28.11
C ASN A 52 -11.10 13.92 28.62
N ARG A 53 -9.84 14.39 28.49
CA ARG A 53 -8.62 13.67 28.89
C ARG A 53 -8.51 12.30 28.21
N VAL A 54 -8.81 12.27 26.91
CA VAL A 54 -8.78 11.09 26.06
C VAL A 54 -7.66 11.25 25.05
N PRO A 55 -6.80 10.26 24.83
CA PRO A 55 -5.71 10.35 23.84
C PRO A 55 -6.23 10.43 22.41
N LEU A 56 -5.52 11.19 21.59
CA LEU A 56 -5.77 11.35 20.16
C LEU A 56 -4.75 10.59 19.34
N ILE A 57 -5.22 9.60 18.59
CA ILE A 57 -4.41 8.82 17.64
C ILE A 57 -4.69 9.34 16.23
N PHE A 58 -3.65 9.64 15.49
CA PHE A 58 -3.75 10.05 14.09
C PHE A 58 -3.13 9.00 13.16
N ASP A 59 -3.91 8.55 12.19
CA ASP A 59 -3.50 7.62 11.15
C ASP A 59 -3.54 8.34 9.78
N PRO A 60 -2.45 9.04 9.40
CA PRO A 60 -2.42 9.82 8.16
C PRO A 60 -2.38 8.97 6.90
N LEU A 61 -1.83 7.78 6.91
CA LEU A 61 -1.43 6.90 5.81
C LEU A 61 -0.43 7.59 4.86
N ILE A 62 -0.72 8.82 4.43
CA ILE A 62 0.12 9.62 3.53
C ILE A 62 0.23 11.07 4.01
N SER A 63 1.44 11.64 3.89
CA SER A 63 1.67 13.06 4.09
C SER A 63 1.14 13.88 2.91
N ALA A 64 0.46 14.99 3.20
CA ALA A 64 0.00 15.93 2.19
C ALA A 64 1.17 16.67 1.53
N PHE A 65 2.24 16.94 2.29
CA PHE A 65 3.49 17.52 1.76
C PHE A 65 4.17 16.53 0.82
N ASP A 66 4.39 15.29 1.24
CA ASP A 66 5.01 14.26 0.41
C ASP A 66 4.24 14.06 -0.92
N LYS A 67 2.90 13.99 -0.85
CA LYS A 67 2.04 13.84 -2.02
C LYS A 67 2.11 15.01 -3.00
N ARG A 68 2.21 16.25 -2.52
CA ARG A 68 2.15 17.44 -3.41
C ARG A 68 3.52 17.90 -3.86
N VAL A 69 4.54 17.72 -3.05
CA VAL A 69 5.91 18.16 -3.31
C VAL A 69 6.71 17.04 -3.96
N ASN A 70 6.82 15.88 -3.30
CA ASN A 70 7.71 14.81 -3.76
C ASN A 70 7.08 13.94 -4.86
N GLU A 71 5.80 13.56 -4.72
CA GLU A 71 5.13 12.68 -5.70
C GLU A 71 4.64 13.45 -6.92
N ARG A 72 3.81 14.49 -6.70
CA ARG A 72 3.15 15.23 -7.79
C ARG A 72 3.92 16.43 -8.30
N GLN A 73 5.02 16.80 -7.64
CA GLN A 73 5.88 17.95 -7.96
C GLN A 73 5.09 19.26 -8.26
N LYS A 74 3.95 19.45 -7.55
CA LYS A 74 3.12 20.64 -7.72
C LYS A 74 3.77 21.90 -7.20
N TYR A 75 4.64 21.78 -6.21
CA TYR A 75 5.40 22.86 -5.59
C TYR A 75 6.81 22.35 -5.30
N SER A 76 7.84 23.20 -5.47
CA SER A 76 9.16 22.93 -4.89
C SER A 76 9.06 23.00 -3.36
N ALA A 77 9.88 22.22 -2.66
CA ALA A 77 9.97 22.22 -1.20
C ALA A 77 10.36 23.60 -0.66
N GLU A 78 11.27 24.31 -1.35
CA GLU A 78 11.80 25.64 -1.00
C GLU A 78 10.83 26.77 -1.34
N SER A 79 9.80 26.50 -2.15
CA SER A 79 8.79 27.51 -2.50
C SER A 79 8.00 27.96 -1.27
N TRP A 80 7.46 29.19 -1.30
CA TRP A 80 6.57 29.65 -0.23
C TRP A 80 5.39 28.72 0.01
N ARG A 81 4.83 28.13 -1.06
CA ARG A 81 3.70 27.18 -0.97
C ARG A 81 4.14 25.87 -0.34
N GLY A 82 5.32 25.34 -0.71
CA GLY A 82 5.89 24.13 -0.12
C GLY A 82 6.13 24.30 1.37
N ARG A 83 6.86 25.36 1.76
CA ARG A 83 7.14 25.67 3.17
C ARG A 83 5.89 25.87 4.01
N ARG A 84 4.89 26.58 3.47
CA ARG A 84 3.59 26.77 4.16
C ARG A 84 2.84 25.45 4.34
N LEU A 85 2.88 24.58 3.35
CA LEU A 85 2.24 23.26 3.43
C LEU A 85 2.92 22.39 4.49
N LEU A 86 4.25 22.36 4.52
CA LEU A 86 5.02 21.64 5.52
C LEU A 86 4.70 22.13 6.94
N ALA A 87 4.80 23.43 7.17
CA ALA A 87 4.50 24.03 8.48
C ALA A 87 3.06 23.79 8.92
N TRP A 88 2.10 23.76 8.00
CA TRP A 88 0.72 23.42 8.29
C TRP A 88 0.59 21.95 8.72
N GLU A 89 1.24 21.02 8.00
CA GLU A 89 1.17 19.60 8.31
C GLU A 89 1.88 19.27 9.62
N GLN A 90 3.05 19.87 9.89
CA GLN A 90 3.74 19.75 11.19
C GLN A 90 2.83 20.17 12.36
N LYS A 91 2.10 21.30 12.21
CA LYS A 91 1.14 21.75 13.22
C LYS A 91 -0.02 20.78 13.43
N LEU A 92 -0.46 20.10 12.38
CA LEU A 92 -1.51 19.08 12.50
C LEU A 92 -1.01 17.83 13.21
N PHE A 93 0.17 17.35 12.87
CA PHE A 93 0.77 16.19 13.53
C PHE A 93 0.96 16.48 15.03
N ALA A 94 1.44 17.66 15.41
CA ALA A 94 1.61 18.09 16.80
C ALA A 94 0.33 18.15 17.62
N LEU A 95 -0.86 17.98 17.03
CA LEU A 95 -2.12 17.87 17.77
C LEU A 95 -2.40 16.48 18.31
N ALA A 96 -1.79 15.46 17.71
CA ALA A 96 -1.97 14.06 18.11
C ALA A 96 -1.07 13.71 19.30
N ASP A 97 -1.51 12.78 20.13
CA ASP A 97 -0.69 12.17 21.19
C ASP A 97 0.08 10.97 20.64
N HIS A 98 -0.44 10.34 19.58
CA HIS A 98 0.18 9.21 18.89
C HIS A 98 -0.10 9.22 17.40
N VAL A 99 0.87 8.79 16.59
CA VAL A 99 0.74 8.69 15.13
C VAL A 99 0.97 7.25 14.68
N ILE A 100 0.24 6.82 13.67
CA ILE A 100 0.44 5.54 13.01
C ILE A 100 1.14 5.76 11.68
N ALA A 101 2.17 4.98 11.43
CA ALA A 101 2.83 4.85 10.13
C ALA A 101 2.57 3.43 9.59
N ASP A 102 2.40 3.30 8.27
CA ASP A 102 2.19 2.00 7.63
C ASP A 102 3.51 1.23 7.41
N THR A 103 4.65 1.94 7.42
CA THR A 103 6.00 1.38 7.24
C THR A 103 7.01 2.03 8.16
N GLN A 104 8.16 1.36 8.37
CA GLN A 104 9.27 1.95 9.12
C GLN A 104 9.83 3.21 8.42
N CYS A 105 9.83 3.23 7.08
CA CYS A 105 10.24 4.41 6.31
C CYS A 105 9.31 5.60 6.52
N HIS A 106 7.99 5.39 6.60
CA HIS A 106 7.07 6.46 6.94
C HIS A 106 7.21 6.92 8.40
N LYS A 107 7.50 6.00 9.33
CA LYS A 107 7.84 6.36 10.72
C LYS A 107 9.01 7.32 10.76
N SER A 108 10.13 6.99 10.11
CA SER A 108 11.31 7.88 10.01
C SER A 108 10.96 9.20 9.32
N TYR A 109 10.24 9.14 8.19
CA TYR A 109 9.80 10.33 7.47
C TYR A 109 8.92 11.27 8.31
N PHE A 110 7.96 10.73 9.08
CA PHE A 110 7.10 11.55 9.94
C PHE A 110 7.90 12.19 11.09
N SER A 111 8.90 11.51 11.61
CA SER A 111 9.78 12.10 12.63
C SER A 111 10.69 13.17 12.05
N GLU A 112 11.40 12.89 10.98
CA GLU A 112 12.42 13.78 10.42
C GLU A 112 11.81 14.98 9.68
N CYS A 113 10.81 14.74 8.83
CA CYS A 113 10.23 15.77 7.98
C CYS A 113 9.08 16.52 8.68
N LEU A 114 8.22 15.79 9.41
CA LEU A 114 7.06 16.39 10.07
C LEU A 114 7.31 16.75 11.54
N ALA A 115 8.52 16.53 12.04
CA ALA A 115 8.97 16.88 13.40
C ALA A 115 8.09 16.25 14.51
N PHE A 116 7.62 15.01 14.30
CA PHE A 116 6.84 14.28 15.30
C PHE A 116 7.76 13.33 16.11
N PRO A 117 7.59 13.21 17.45
CA PRO A 117 8.46 12.37 18.27
C PRO A 117 8.44 10.90 17.81
N LEU A 118 9.62 10.32 17.58
CA LEU A 118 9.78 8.98 17.02
C LEU A 118 9.15 7.89 17.90
N GLU A 119 9.25 8.06 19.22
CA GLU A 119 8.71 7.15 20.24
C GLU A 119 7.17 7.15 20.29
N GLN A 120 6.54 8.19 19.78
CA GLN A 120 5.08 8.30 19.69
C GLN A 120 4.53 7.85 18.34
N ILE A 121 5.36 7.17 17.50
CA ILE A 121 4.93 6.62 16.22
C ILE A 121 4.98 5.10 16.29
N SER A 122 3.82 4.45 16.13
CA SER A 122 3.74 3.00 15.92
C SER A 122 3.67 2.64 14.43
N VAL A 123 4.30 1.53 14.06
CA VAL A 123 4.18 0.98 12.69
C VAL A 123 3.09 -0.08 12.69
N ILE A 124 2.07 0.16 11.91
CA ILE A 124 0.96 -0.78 11.68
C ILE A 124 0.75 -0.90 10.16
N PRO A 125 1.08 -2.04 9.54
CA PRO A 125 0.90 -2.25 8.11
C PRO A 125 -0.56 -2.09 7.67
N VAL A 126 -0.77 -1.69 6.41
CA VAL A 126 -2.13 -1.52 5.85
C VAL A 126 -2.89 -2.84 5.81
N SER A 127 -2.21 -3.96 5.51
CA SER A 127 -2.82 -5.28 5.38
C SER A 127 -3.78 -5.42 4.18
N ALA A 128 -4.37 -6.61 4.02
CA ALA A 128 -5.46 -6.89 3.11
C ALA A 128 -6.76 -7.15 3.90
N GLU A 129 -7.90 -7.02 3.24
CA GLU A 129 -9.20 -7.35 3.83
C GLU A 129 -9.39 -8.87 3.84
N GLU A 130 -9.00 -9.54 4.95
CA GLU A 130 -8.90 -11.01 5.06
C GLU A 130 -10.23 -11.74 4.82
N GLY A 131 -11.36 -11.06 5.03
CA GLY A 131 -12.68 -11.61 4.69
C GLY A 131 -12.92 -11.76 3.18
N LEU A 132 -12.09 -11.10 2.35
CA LEU A 132 -12.18 -11.13 0.89
C LEU A 132 -10.94 -11.75 0.24
N PHE A 133 -9.74 -11.36 0.69
CA PHE A 133 -8.46 -11.78 0.08
C PHE A 133 -7.90 -12.99 0.84
N PHE A 134 -8.06 -14.17 0.26
CA PHE A 134 -7.53 -15.44 0.77
C PHE A 134 -7.28 -16.39 -0.39
N PRO A 135 -6.44 -17.43 -0.23
CA PRO A 135 -6.15 -18.40 -1.27
C PRO A 135 -7.42 -19.12 -1.72
N GLN A 136 -7.64 -19.21 -3.03
CA GLN A 136 -8.76 -19.94 -3.64
C GLN A 136 -8.21 -20.97 -4.63
N GLU A 137 -8.73 -22.19 -4.56
CA GLU A 137 -8.43 -23.20 -5.57
C GLU A 137 -9.25 -22.91 -6.83
N LEU A 138 -8.58 -22.53 -7.89
CA LEU A 138 -9.18 -22.25 -9.20
C LEU A 138 -8.48 -23.09 -10.26
N PRO A 139 -9.17 -23.39 -11.38
CA PRO A 139 -8.53 -24.07 -12.50
C PRO A 139 -7.28 -23.33 -12.97
N ILE A 140 -6.22 -24.10 -13.19
CA ILE A 140 -4.93 -23.57 -13.67
C ILE A 140 -5.09 -23.13 -15.13
N ASN A 141 -4.68 -21.91 -15.46
CA ASN A 141 -4.63 -21.44 -16.83
C ASN A 141 -3.57 -22.22 -17.61
N PRO A 142 -3.89 -22.70 -18.82
CA PRO A 142 -2.90 -23.36 -19.69
C PRO A 142 -1.71 -22.44 -20.00
N LEU A 143 -1.98 -21.17 -20.31
CA LEU A 143 -0.97 -20.13 -20.48
C LEU A 143 -0.73 -19.43 -19.15
N PRO A 144 0.50 -19.42 -18.59
CA PRO A 144 0.80 -18.72 -17.35
C PRO A 144 0.48 -17.23 -17.45
N GLU A 145 0.09 -16.60 -16.33
CA GLU A 145 -0.35 -15.20 -16.31
C GLU A 145 0.36 -14.37 -15.25
N ALA A 146 0.90 -13.20 -15.68
CA ALA A 146 1.31 -12.11 -14.80
C ALA A 146 0.25 -10.99 -14.81
N LEU A 147 -0.26 -10.63 -13.64
CA LEU A 147 -1.32 -9.64 -13.48
C LEU A 147 -0.80 -8.36 -12.81
N PHE A 148 -0.85 -7.24 -13.52
CA PHE A 148 -0.82 -5.91 -12.94
C PHE A 148 -2.26 -5.45 -12.68
N PHE A 149 -2.55 -4.94 -11.49
CA PHE A 149 -3.84 -4.34 -11.17
C PHE A 149 -3.66 -3.06 -10.36
N GLY A 150 -4.34 -1.99 -10.76
CA GLY A 150 -4.23 -0.72 -10.06
C GLY A 150 -4.40 0.50 -10.98
N THR A 151 -4.19 1.68 -10.39
CA THR A 151 -4.23 2.94 -11.14
C THR A 151 -2.94 3.14 -11.93
N PHE A 152 -3.03 3.43 -13.22
CA PHE A 152 -1.88 3.74 -14.06
C PHE A 152 -1.35 5.14 -13.77
N ILE A 153 -0.40 5.23 -12.83
CA ILE A 153 0.31 6.45 -12.42
C ILE A 153 1.81 6.15 -12.28
N GLY A 154 2.65 7.17 -12.38
CA GLY A 154 4.11 7.02 -12.34
C GLY A 154 4.65 6.24 -11.12
N LEU A 155 4.02 6.40 -9.93
CA LEU A 155 4.39 5.61 -8.75
C LEU A 155 4.27 4.11 -8.98
N GLN A 156 3.26 3.67 -9.72
CA GLN A 156 3.03 2.25 -10.00
C GLN A 156 4.04 1.67 -10.99
N GLY A 157 4.59 2.49 -11.90
CA GLY A 157 5.60 2.08 -12.86
C GLY A 157 5.11 1.07 -13.91
N ALA A 158 3.82 1.09 -14.26
CA ALA A 158 3.24 0.19 -15.27
C ALA A 158 3.94 0.31 -16.64
N GLU A 159 4.53 1.47 -16.96
CA GLU A 159 5.30 1.68 -18.17
C GLU A 159 6.57 0.80 -18.22
N PHE A 160 7.23 0.55 -17.09
CA PHE A 160 8.41 -0.31 -17.04
C PHE A 160 8.03 -1.79 -17.27
N ILE A 161 6.83 -2.20 -16.81
CA ILE A 161 6.27 -3.52 -17.12
C ILE A 161 6.01 -3.65 -18.61
N ALA A 162 5.41 -2.64 -19.24
CA ALA A 162 5.16 -2.64 -20.68
C ALA A 162 6.48 -2.66 -21.48
N GLN A 163 7.50 -1.91 -21.06
CA GLN A 163 8.82 -1.91 -21.70
C GLN A 163 9.56 -3.25 -21.54
N ALA A 164 9.30 -4.00 -20.46
CA ALA A 164 9.93 -5.30 -20.22
C ALA A 164 9.62 -6.34 -21.32
N ILE A 165 8.50 -6.18 -22.05
CA ILE A 165 8.13 -7.04 -23.19
C ILE A 165 9.27 -7.15 -24.22
N ARG A 166 9.98 -6.05 -24.49
CA ARG A 166 11.10 -6.00 -25.41
C ARG A 166 12.27 -6.92 -25.03
N TYR A 167 12.50 -7.08 -23.74
CA TYR A 167 13.64 -7.83 -23.19
C TYR A 167 13.29 -9.26 -22.78
N TYR A 168 12.02 -9.61 -22.85
CA TYR A 168 11.55 -10.93 -22.42
C TYR A 168 12.00 -12.04 -23.38
N SER A 169 12.59 -13.11 -22.84
CA SER A 169 13.09 -14.25 -23.60
C SER A 169 12.70 -15.62 -22.99
N GLY A 170 11.70 -15.61 -22.09
CA GLY A 170 11.21 -16.83 -21.43
C GLY A 170 10.10 -17.55 -22.18
N PRO A 171 9.46 -18.54 -21.54
CA PRO A 171 8.30 -19.25 -22.10
C PRO A 171 7.10 -18.33 -22.34
N ALA A 172 6.19 -18.74 -23.23
CA ALA A 172 4.99 -17.97 -23.53
C ALA A 172 4.13 -17.74 -22.27
N PHE A 173 3.64 -16.50 -22.10
CA PHE A 173 2.75 -16.13 -21.01
C PHE A 173 1.80 -15.00 -21.40
N GLN A 174 0.75 -14.80 -20.57
CA GLN A 174 -0.16 -13.66 -20.69
C GLN A 174 0.25 -12.57 -19.70
N LEU A 175 0.41 -11.35 -20.19
CA LEU A 175 0.57 -10.15 -19.38
C LEU A 175 -0.76 -9.39 -19.37
N THR A 176 -1.40 -9.34 -18.21
CA THR A 176 -2.65 -8.61 -18.05
C THR A 176 -2.46 -7.33 -17.25
N PHE A 177 -2.98 -6.24 -17.79
CA PHE A 177 -3.08 -4.94 -17.15
C PHE A 177 -4.54 -4.65 -16.80
N LEU A 178 -4.90 -4.65 -15.52
CA LEU A 178 -6.25 -4.38 -15.02
C LEU A 178 -6.30 -3.00 -14.36
N GLY A 179 -7.18 -2.13 -14.83
CA GLY A 179 -7.43 -0.82 -14.24
C GLY A 179 -7.40 0.33 -15.22
N GLN A 180 -7.42 1.55 -14.69
CA GLN A 180 -7.46 2.81 -15.45
C GLN A 180 -6.46 3.81 -14.88
N GLY A 181 -6.17 4.87 -15.62
CA GLY A 181 -5.34 5.96 -15.13
C GLY A 181 -4.66 6.74 -16.26
N PRO A 182 -4.00 7.86 -15.96
CA PRO A 182 -3.41 8.74 -16.94
C PRO A 182 -2.33 8.08 -17.81
N ASP A 183 -1.61 7.10 -17.28
CA ASP A 183 -0.49 6.46 -18.00
C ASP A 183 -0.93 5.21 -18.81
N ARG A 184 -2.22 4.81 -18.77
CA ARG A 184 -2.71 3.60 -19.48
C ARG A 184 -2.47 3.69 -20.99
N ALA A 185 -2.86 4.79 -21.62
CA ALA A 185 -2.67 4.95 -23.07
C ALA A 185 -1.19 4.87 -23.48
N LYS A 186 -0.28 5.36 -22.63
CA LYS A 186 1.17 5.22 -22.83
C LYS A 186 1.60 3.75 -22.77
N CYS A 187 1.10 2.98 -21.79
CA CYS A 187 1.40 1.55 -21.68
C CYS A 187 0.87 0.77 -22.88
N GLU A 188 -0.35 1.04 -23.33
CA GLU A 188 -0.95 0.43 -24.52
C GLU A 188 -0.12 0.72 -25.78
N TYR A 189 0.38 1.94 -25.94
CA TYR A 189 1.27 2.33 -27.04
C TYR A 189 2.58 1.53 -26.98
N ILE A 190 3.25 1.49 -25.82
CA ILE A 190 4.51 0.75 -25.61
C ILE A 190 4.34 -0.74 -25.96
N CYS A 191 3.26 -1.38 -25.49
CA CYS A 191 2.99 -2.78 -25.77
C CYS A 191 2.76 -3.07 -27.26
N ARG A 192 2.21 -2.11 -28.01
CA ARG A 192 2.05 -2.23 -29.47
C ARG A 192 3.37 -2.09 -30.23
N GLU A 193 4.25 -1.20 -29.76
CA GLU A 193 5.58 -0.99 -30.36
C GLU A 193 6.53 -2.17 -30.08
N TYR A 194 6.51 -2.70 -28.85
CA TYR A 194 7.41 -3.78 -28.43
C TYR A 194 6.72 -5.14 -28.48
N LYS A 195 6.36 -5.57 -29.73
CA LYS A 195 5.77 -6.90 -29.92
C LYS A 195 6.77 -8.01 -29.58
N ASN A 196 6.27 -9.03 -28.90
CA ASN A 196 7.02 -10.24 -28.57
C ASN A 196 6.06 -11.43 -28.68
N ASP A 197 6.38 -12.39 -29.52
CA ASP A 197 5.53 -13.56 -29.80
C ASP A 197 5.31 -14.46 -28.59
N GLN A 198 6.16 -14.33 -27.55
CA GLN A 198 6.03 -15.05 -26.29
C GLN A 198 5.11 -14.32 -25.28
N VAL A 199 4.66 -13.09 -25.56
CA VAL A 199 3.90 -12.28 -24.62
C VAL A 199 2.54 -11.90 -25.19
N SER A 200 1.48 -12.53 -24.72
CA SER A 200 0.10 -12.13 -25.01
C SER A 200 -0.32 -11.01 -24.06
N VAL A 201 -0.61 -9.82 -24.58
CA VAL A 201 -0.96 -8.66 -23.74
C VAL A 201 -2.46 -8.42 -23.74
N VAL A 202 -3.05 -8.28 -22.55
CA VAL A 202 -4.47 -8.01 -22.35
C VAL A 202 -4.63 -6.76 -21.46
N PHE A 203 -5.53 -5.86 -21.84
CA PHE A 203 -5.95 -4.72 -21.01
C PHE A 203 -7.39 -4.90 -20.57
N GLU A 204 -7.60 -4.94 -19.25
CA GLU A 204 -8.92 -5.05 -18.61
C GLU A 204 -9.29 -3.72 -17.94
N ASP A 205 -10.58 -3.44 -17.87
CA ASP A 205 -11.08 -2.30 -17.09
C ASP A 205 -11.27 -2.66 -15.62
N TRP A 206 -11.65 -1.67 -14.78
CA TRP A 206 -11.92 -1.93 -13.37
C TRP A 206 -13.01 -2.98 -13.17
N LEU A 207 -12.74 -3.89 -12.25
CA LEU A 207 -13.73 -4.83 -11.74
C LEU A 207 -14.35 -4.30 -10.44
N PRO A 208 -15.57 -4.74 -10.08
CA PRO A 208 -16.08 -4.58 -8.74
C PRO A 208 -15.09 -5.12 -7.70
N PHE A 209 -14.92 -4.40 -6.59
CA PHE A 209 -13.91 -4.75 -5.59
C PHE A 209 -14.07 -6.19 -5.06
N GLN A 210 -15.31 -6.67 -4.94
CA GLN A 210 -15.63 -8.02 -4.50
C GLN A 210 -15.19 -9.12 -5.48
N GLU A 211 -14.98 -8.77 -6.75
CA GLU A 211 -14.51 -9.71 -7.78
C GLU A 211 -12.97 -9.75 -7.89
N LEU A 212 -12.29 -8.71 -7.37
CA LEU A 212 -10.85 -8.59 -7.45
C LEU A 212 -10.09 -9.78 -6.82
N PRO A 213 -10.47 -10.33 -5.65
CA PRO A 213 -9.77 -11.49 -5.09
C PRO A 213 -9.79 -12.71 -6.01
N LYS A 214 -10.93 -13.00 -6.64
CA LYS A 214 -11.05 -14.09 -7.61
C LYS A 214 -10.20 -13.85 -8.85
N ARG A 215 -10.11 -12.57 -9.31
CA ARG A 215 -9.25 -12.19 -10.44
C ARG A 215 -7.76 -12.38 -10.10
N ILE A 216 -7.34 -11.99 -8.90
CA ILE A 216 -5.99 -12.20 -8.39
C ILE A 216 -5.69 -13.70 -8.31
N CYS A 217 -6.59 -14.50 -7.73
CA CYS A 217 -6.39 -15.94 -7.56
C CYS A 217 -6.26 -16.70 -8.89
N ARG A 218 -6.77 -16.17 -10.02
CA ARG A 218 -6.59 -16.76 -11.35
C ARG A 218 -5.20 -16.55 -11.93
N ALA A 219 -4.53 -15.46 -11.59
CA ALA A 219 -3.17 -15.20 -12.07
C ALA A 219 -2.14 -16.11 -11.38
N ASP A 220 -1.00 -16.31 -12.01
CA ASP A 220 0.12 -17.04 -11.41
C ASP A 220 1.03 -16.10 -10.63
N ILE A 221 1.22 -14.87 -11.12
CA ILE A 221 2.09 -13.83 -10.53
C ILE A 221 1.31 -12.53 -10.43
N CYS A 222 1.43 -11.84 -9.30
CA CYS A 222 1.00 -10.47 -9.13
C CYS A 222 2.16 -9.50 -9.31
N LEU A 223 1.95 -8.44 -10.10
CA LEU A 223 2.93 -7.39 -10.32
C LEU A 223 2.69 -6.23 -9.34
N GLY A 224 3.69 -5.91 -8.54
CA GLY A 224 3.68 -4.85 -7.54
C GLY A 224 3.84 -3.45 -8.14
N VAL A 225 4.84 -2.72 -7.64
CA VAL A 225 5.21 -1.38 -8.15
C VAL A 225 6.66 -1.39 -8.63
N PHE A 226 6.95 -0.49 -9.58
CA PHE A 226 8.26 -0.42 -10.24
C PHE A 226 8.70 1.04 -10.48
N GLY A 227 7.99 2.01 -9.91
CA GLY A 227 8.29 3.43 -10.11
C GLY A 227 9.59 3.87 -9.43
N THR A 228 10.25 4.88 -9.99
CA THR A 228 11.55 5.39 -9.52
C THR A 228 11.45 6.56 -8.52
N GLY A 229 10.25 7.03 -8.21
CA GLY A 229 10.07 8.15 -7.29
C GLY A 229 10.40 7.77 -5.84
N ALA A 230 10.98 8.69 -5.08
CA ALA A 230 11.37 8.47 -3.67
C ALA A 230 10.24 7.92 -2.78
N LYS A 231 8.98 8.24 -3.08
CA LYS A 231 7.82 7.69 -2.36
C LYS A 231 7.59 6.22 -2.66
N ALA A 232 7.90 5.75 -3.87
CA ALA A 232 7.70 4.35 -4.24
C ALA A 232 8.50 3.40 -3.33
N GLY A 233 9.70 3.81 -2.89
CA GLY A 233 10.54 3.04 -1.95
C GLY A 233 10.07 3.07 -0.49
N ARG A 234 9.15 3.99 -0.11
CA ARG A 234 8.69 4.15 1.28
C ARG A 234 7.36 3.45 1.59
N VAL A 235 6.68 2.92 0.59
CA VAL A 235 5.36 2.30 0.73
C VAL A 235 5.36 0.83 0.35
N ILE A 236 4.55 0.04 1.02
CA ILE A 236 4.15 -1.28 0.55
C ILE A 236 2.75 -1.12 -0.06
N PRO A 237 2.58 -1.26 -1.37
CA PRO A 237 1.29 -1.01 -2.01
C PRO A 237 0.27 -2.12 -1.71
N ASN A 238 -1.02 -1.76 -1.66
CA ASN A 238 -2.11 -2.68 -1.34
C ASN A 238 -2.07 -3.97 -2.18
N LYS A 239 -1.68 -3.87 -3.45
CA LYS A 239 -1.58 -5.03 -4.34
C LYS A 239 -0.58 -6.09 -3.88
N VAL A 240 0.47 -5.71 -3.14
CA VAL A 240 1.42 -6.67 -2.55
C VAL A 240 0.74 -7.43 -1.41
N TYR A 241 0.09 -6.74 -0.48
CA TYR A 241 -0.68 -7.37 0.58
C TYR A 241 -1.77 -8.30 0.02
N GLN A 242 -2.53 -7.82 -0.97
CA GLN A 242 -3.61 -8.56 -1.60
C GLN A 242 -3.11 -9.79 -2.37
N GLY A 243 -2.01 -9.64 -3.10
CA GLY A 243 -1.38 -10.76 -3.82
C GLY A 243 -0.90 -11.85 -2.85
N LEU A 244 -0.15 -11.47 -1.80
CA LEU A 244 0.34 -12.40 -0.78
C LEU A 244 -0.81 -13.04 0.00
N ALA A 245 -1.85 -12.27 0.38
CA ALA A 245 -3.03 -12.79 1.05
C ALA A 245 -3.76 -13.86 0.20
N CYS A 246 -3.84 -13.66 -1.11
CA CYS A 246 -4.36 -14.63 -2.06
C CYS A 246 -3.38 -15.79 -2.38
N GLY A 247 -2.24 -15.87 -1.71
CA GLY A 247 -1.23 -16.90 -1.93
C GLY A 247 -0.50 -16.78 -3.27
N LYS A 248 -0.37 -15.57 -3.83
CA LYS A 248 0.30 -15.36 -5.12
C LYS A 248 1.72 -14.87 -4.96
N THR A 249 2.62 -15.44 -5.75
CA THR A 249 3.96 -14.88 -5.92
C THR A 249 3.85 -13.44 -6.41
N VAL A 250 4.57 -12.53 -5.75
CA VAL A 250 4.58 -11.11 -6.10
C VAL A 250 5.94 -10.75 -6.68
N LEU A 251 5.95 -10.17 -7.88
CA LEU A 251 7.13 -9.53 -8.46
C LEU A 251 7.00 -8.01 -8.26
N THR A 252 7.95 -7.42 -7.57
CA THR A 252 7.92 -5.98 -7.25
C THR A 252 9.34 -5.41 -7.14
N MET A 253 9.47 -4.09 -7.16
CA MET A 253 10.76 -3.47 -6.90
C MET A 253 11.19 -3.68 -5.44
N SER A 254 12.51 -3.74 -5.23
CA SER A 254 13.11 -3.68 -3.90
C SER A 254 12.89 -2.31 -3.27
N GLY A 255 12.76 -2.25 -1.95
CA GLY A 255 12.57 -0.99 -1.23
C GLY A 255 12.68 -1.20 0.28
N GLU A 256 13.14 -0.16 0.97
CA GLU A 256 13.36 -0.16 2.43
C GLU A 256 12.06 -0.22 3.25
N ALA A 257 10.90 -0.06 2.59
CA ALA A 257 9.59 -0.11 3.25
C ALA A 257 9.26 -1.49 3.83
N TYR A 258 9.81 -2.54 3.25
CA TYR A 258 9.53 -3.91 3.69
C TYR A 258 10.33 -4.27 4.94
N PRO A 259 9.76 -5.08 5.86
CA PRO A 259 10.52 -5.60 6.99
C PRO A 259 11.78 -6.35 6.54
N VAL A 260 12.89 -6.19 7.26
CA VAL A 260 14.19 -6.81 6.92
C VAL A 260 14.04 -8.32 6.72
N GLN A 261 13.28 -8.99 7.58
CA GLN A 261 13.02 -10.43 7.49
C GLN A 261 12.30 -10.83 6.19
N VAL A 262 11.47 -9.94 5.64
CA VAL A 262 10.79 -10.15 4.35
C VAL A 262 11.75 -9.94 3.17
N GLN A 263 12.73 -9.06 3.32
CA GLN A 263 13.72 -8.79 2.27
C GLN A 263 14.78 -9.90 2.16
N GLU A 264 15.19 -10.48 3.30
CA GLU A 264 16.31 -11.44 3.37
C GLU A 264 15.91 -12.89 3.10
N ASN A 265 14.62 -13.22 3.19
CA ASN A 265 14.14 -14.59 3.06
C ASN A 265 13.39 -14.83 1.74
N ASN A 266 13.30 -16.10 1.33
CA ASN A 266 12.41 -16.49 0.23
C ASN A 266 10.96 -16.53 0.75
N VAL A 267 10.25 -15.46 0.51
CA VAL A 267 8.93 -15.18 1.09
C VAL A 267 7.80 -15.11 0.06
N GLY A 268 8.01 -15.67 -1.13
CA GLY A 268 7.05 -15.57 -2.23
C GLY A 268 7.02 -14.18 -2.87
N ILE A 269 8.07 -13.37 -2.65
CA ILE A 269 8.29 -12.09 -3.32
C ILE A 269 9.59 -12.19 -4.12
N THR A 270 9.53 -11.77 -5.38
CA THR A 270 10.70 -11.61 -6.24
C THR A 270 11.02 -10.13 -6.35
N TRP A 271 12.25 -9.77 -6.05
CA TRP A 271 12.72 -8.39 -6.03
C TRP A 271 13.42 -8.02 -7.32
N VAL A 272 13.17 -6.81 -7.82
CA VAL A 272 13.89 -6.20 -8.94
C VAL A 272 14.29 -4.77 -8.61
N GLU A 273 15.26 -4.24 -9.34
CA GLU A 273 15.63 -2.83 -9.23
C GLU A 273 14.50 -1.92 -9.72
N PRO A 274 14.25 -0.78 -9.03
CA PRO A 274 13.27 0.21 -9.47
C PRO A 274 13.55 0.70 -10.90
N GLY A 275 12.49 0.79 -11.72
CA GLY A 275 12.60 1.36 -13.06
C GLY A 275 13.42 0.55 -14.06
N SER A 276 13.68 -0.74 -13.83
CA SER A 276 14.45 -1.61 -14.73
C SER A 276 13.53 -2.59 -15.49
N PRO A 277 13.18 -2.30 -16.77
CA PRO A 277 12.45 -3.24 -17.61
C PRO A 277 13.20 -4.55 -17.83
N GLU A 278 14.52 -4.49 -17.94
CA GLU A 278 15.41 -5.65 -18.11
C GLU A 278 15.32 -6.61 -16.93
N ALA A 279 15.38 -6.06 -15.70
CA ALA A 279 15.26 -6.85 -14.49
C ALA A 279 13.86 -7.48 -14.35
N ILE A 280 12.81 -6.75 -14.70
CA ILE A 280 11.43 -7.27 -14.75
C ILE A 280 11.33 -8.44 -15.73
N ALA A 281 11.85 -8.29 -16.95
CA ALA A 281 11.83 -9.32 -17.98
C ALA A 281 12.60 -10.57 -17.55
N ALA A 282 13.80 -10.40 -16.99
CA ALA A 282 14.62 -11.50 -16.48
C ALA A 282 13.91 -12.25 -15.33
N ALA A 283 13.31 -11.53 -14.38
CA ALA A 283 12.55 -12.11 -13.29
C ALA A 283 11.34 -12.92 -13.80
N LEU A 284 10.55 -12.36 -14.73
CA LEU A 284 9.42 -13.07 -15.34
C LEU A 284 9.88 -14.32 -16.11
N SER A 285 10.98 -14.22 -16.87
CA SER A 285 11.56 -15.38 -17.58
C SER A 285 11.95 -16.51 -16.63
N ASN A 286 12.52 -16.16 -15.46
CA ASN A 286 12.90 -17.13 -14.43
C ASN A 286 11.65 -17.73 -13.75
N LEU A 287 10.68 -16.92 -13.37
CA LEU A 287 9.46 -17.36 -12.67
C LEU A 287 8.59 -18.28 -13.55
N PHE A 288 8.52 -18.02 -14.85
CA PHE A 288 7.78 -18.84 -15.80
C PHE A 288 8.59 -20.01 -16.40
N ALA A 289 9.87 -20.12 -16.07
CA ALA A 289 10.66 -21.26 -16.51
C ALA A 289 10.01 -22.57 -16.04
N PRO A 290 9.96 -23.64 -16.88
CA PRO A 290 9.30 -24.91 -16.52
C PRO A 290 9.79 -25.50 -15.19
N ALA A 291 11.06 -25.32 -14.87
CA ALA A 291 11.64 -25.79 -13.61
C ALA A 291 11.09 -25.04 -12.36
N ASN A 292 10.66 -23.78 -12.52
CA ASN A 292 10.26 -22.91 -11.43
C ASN A 292 8.73 -22.72 -11.35
N LEU A 293 8.00 -23.04 -12.43
CA LEU A 293 6.57 -22.73 -12.55
C LEU A 293 5.72 -23.39 -11.46
N ALA A 294 6.05 -24.60 -11.06
CA ALA A 294 5.35 -25.31 -9.97
C ALA A 294 5.50 -24.57 -8.63
N GLN A 295 6.70 -24.07 -8.33
CA GLN A 295 6.97 -23.27 -7.14
C GLN A 295 6.29 -21.90 -7.23
N THR A 296 6.33 -21.24 -8.38
CA THR A 296 5.67 -19.95 -8.64
C THR A 296 4.16 -20.05 -8.41
N ARG A 297 3.56 -21.17 -8.75
CA ARG A 297 2.12 -21.46 -8.55
C ARG A 297 1.78 -21.91 -7.13
N SER A 298 2.76 -22.22 -6.29
CA SER A 298 2.53 -22.61 -4.90
C SER A 298 1.96 -21.43 -4.10
N GLN A 299 0.82 -21.63 -3.47
CA GLN A 299 0.16 -20.64 -2.64
C GLN A 299 0.71 -20.59 -1.20
N ILE A 300 1.50 -21.57 -0.81
CA ILE A 300 1.92 -21.79 0.60
C ILE A 300 2.82 -20.65 1.08
N VAL A 301 3.95 -20.46 0.44
CA VAL A 301 4.97 -19.51 0.90
C VAL A 301 4.46 -18.06 0.87
N PRO A 302 3.84 -17.56 -0.20
CA PRO A 302 3.30 -16.20 -0.21
C PRO A 302 2.25 -15.98 0.88
N HIS A 303 1.33 -16.93 1.08
CA HIS A 303 0.29 -16.81 2.10
C HIS A 303 0.86 -16.88 3.53
N GLN A 304 1.86 -17.72 3.78
CA GLN A 304 2.57 -17.77 5.07
C GLN A 304 3.25 -16.43 5.38
N THR A 305 3.89 -15.81 4.38
CA THR A 305 4.49 -14.47 4.53
C THR A 305 3.44 -13.43 4.90
N TYR A 306 2.29 -13.43 4.22
CA TYR A 306 1.19 -12.55 4.58
C TYR A 306 0.74 -12.77 6.03
N THR A 307 0.48 -14.03 6.40
CA THR A 307 -0.01 -14.39 7.73
C THR A 307 0.96 -13.98 8.83
N GLN A 308 2.25 -14.17 8.60
CA GLN A 308 3.29 -13.89 9.59
C GLN A 308 3.54 -12.40 9.80
N TYR A 309 3.57 -11.60 8.71
CA TYR A 309 4.04 -10.21 8.77
C TYR A 309 2.95 -9.15 8.59
N PHE A 310 1.83 -9.49 7.94
CA PHE A 310 0.87 -8.50 7.46
C PHE A 310 -0.58 -8.80 7.83
N SER A 311 -0.86 -9.93 8.46
CA SER A 311 -2.23 -10.30 8.84
C SER A 311 -2.78 -9.47 9.99
N ASN A 312 -4.10 -9.48 10.15
CA ASN A 312 -4.77 -8.87 11.28
C ASN A 312 -4.25 -9.44 12.62
N GLU A 313 -3.87 -10.72 12.66
CA GLU A 313 -3.30 -11.33 13.86
C GLU A 313 -1.90 -10.79 14.16
N SER A 314 -1.04 -10.63 13.14
CA SER A 314 0.31 -10.09 13.31
C SER A 314 0.32 -8.66 13.81
N ILE A 315 -0.64 -7.83 13.42
CA ILE A 315 -0.76 -6.44 13.85
C ILE A 315 -1.54 -6.26 15.16
N ARG A 316 -2.30 -7.28 15.59
CA ARG A 316 -3.17 -7.23 16.76
C ARG A 316 -2.42 -6.87 18.05
N LEU A 317 -1.23 -7.42 18.24
CA LEU A 317 -0.43 -7.15 19.43
C LEU A 317 -0.01 -5.67 19.47
N THR A 318 0.49 -5.13 18.36
CA THR A 318 0.88 -3.71 18.27
C THR A 318 -0.30 -2.79 18.53
N LEU A 319 -1.44 -3.09 17.93
CA LEU A 319 -2.67 -2.30 18.12
C LEU A 319 -3.18 -2.38 19.58
N SER A 320 -3.15 -3.57 20.18
CA SER A 320 -3.54 -3.77 21.58
C SER A 320 -2.63 -2.99 22.54
N THR A 321 -1.32 -3.05 22.32
CA THR A 321 -0.34 -2.30 23.11
C THR A 321 -0.56 -0.80 22.99
N LEU A 322 -0.79 -0.30 21.79
CA LEU A 322 -1.09 1.11 21.53
C LEU A 322 -2.33 1.57 22.30
N LEU A 323 -3.44 0.85 22.21
CA LEU A 323 -4.71 1.24 22.84
C LEU A 323 -4.70 1.07 24.35
N ASN A 324 -3.94 0.12 24.90
CA ASN A 324 -3.79 -0.06 26.34
C ASN A 324 -2.75 0.90 26.94
N GLY A 325 -1.72 1.26 26.19
CA GLY A 325 -0.69 2.22 26.63
C GLY A 325 -1.11 3.69 26.48
N ALA A 326 -2.15 3.94 25.70
CA ALA A 326 -2.75 5.27 25.55
C ALA A 326 -3.77 5.60 26.66
N ALA A 327 -4.03 4.68 27.59
CA ALA A 327 -5.02 4.82 28.67
C ALA A 327 -4.42 5.46 29.94
#